data_b48e7c629192654655d63657352643d7
#
_entry.id   b48e7c629192654655d63657352643d7
#
_cell.length_a   1.000
_cell.length_b   1.000
_cell.length_c   1.000
_cell.angle_alpha   90.00
_cell.angle_beta   90.00
_cell.angle_gamma   90.00
#
_symmetry.space_group_name_H-M   'P 1'
#
loop_
_entity.id
_entity.type
_entity.pdbx_description
1 polymer ?
#
loop_
_entity_poly.entity_id
_entity_poly.type
_entity_poly.pdbx_seq_one_letter_code
_entity_poly.pdbx_strand_id
1 'polypeptide(L)'
;MNWTQVCYQYDGTYPGFLSCVFDCWVNREEPVEFHTPEDMCCSLYPLRAVDTDREHAMRVYRSFAKFGAEGARLAVRTFLTCLPDKELWLWRFLRLAYDQGPNISQNLTDPTVDKLRKAVWHLEHEAHQYKGFTRFSEFDGVLAGEIEPKNRVLPLLRPHFCGRYPQENFVLHDRTHGETLFHRPGPGGWAILPVEDFSLGPAGAAELQYRKLWRAFYDTIAIEGRYNPKCRMTHMPKRYWAMMTEFQEDYSPALPEVHTLPSTLK
;
A
#
# COMPACT_ATOMS: atom_id res chain seq x y z
N MET A 1 -39.35 -3.55 2.16
CA MET A 1 -39.01 -4.91 1.65
C MET A 1 -37.82 -5.38 2.44
N ASN A 2 -37.92 -6.51 3.13
CA ASN A 2 -36.80 -7.05 3.90
C ASN A 2 -35.83 -7.74 2.94
N TRP A 3 -34.58 -7.31 2.97
CA TRP A 3 -33.48 -7.99 2.26
C TRP A 3 -33.05 -9.21 3.10
N THR A 4 -32.67 -10.31 2.43
CA THR A 4 -32.21 -11.53 3.10
C THR A 4 -30.77 -11.34 3.56
N GLN A 5 -30.49 -11.64 4.83
CA GLN A 5 -29.14 -11.55 5.38
C GLN A 5 -28.28 -12.73 4.92
N VAL A 6 -27.08 -12.43 4.38
CA VAL A 6 -26.17 -13.40 3.75
C VAL A 6 -24.71 -13.03 4.06
N CYS A 7 -23.85 -14.04 4.25
CA CYS A 7 -22.40 -13.86 4.21
C CYS A 7 -21.88 -14.09 2.80
N TYR A 8 -20.98 -13.24 2.35
CA TYR A 8 -20.36 -13.34 1.04
C TYR A 8 -18.94 -13.87 1.14
N GLN A 9 -18.58 -14.82 0.29
CA GLN A 9 -17.20 -15.28 0.11
C GLN A 9 -16.73 -14.93 -1.31
N TYR A 10 -15.54 -14.32 -1.42
CA TYR A 10 -14.97 -13.86 -2.69
C TYR A 10 -13.44 -13.96 -2.66
N ASP A 11 -12.76 -13.73 -3.79
CA ASP A 11 -11.32 -13.90 -3.97
C ASP A 11 -10.43 -12.83 -3.30
N GLY A 12 -10.98 -11.92 -2.49
CA GLY A 12 -10.23 -10.81 -1.86
C GLY A 12 -9.88 -9.66 -2.79
N THR A 13 -10.17 -9.75 -4.09
CA THR A 13 -9.88 -8.69 -5.05
C THR A 13 -10.97 -7.62 -5.09
N TYR A 14 -10.59 -6.40 -5.54
CA TYR A 14 -11.59 -5.35 -5.72
C TYR A 14 -12.67 -5.69 -6.77
N PRO A 15 -12.35 -6.27 -7.93
CA PRO A 15 -13.37 -6.77 -8.85
C PRO A 15 -14.27 -7.84 -8.22
N GLY A 16 -13.72 -8.75 -7.42
CA GLY A 16 -14.51 -9.76 -6.70
C GLY A 16 -15.50 -9.14 -5.74
N PHE A 17 -15.05 -8.17 -4.92
CA PHE A 17 -15.95 -7.40 -4.05
C PHE A 17 -17.06 -6.69 -4.84
N LEU A 18 -16.73 -6.05 -5.98
CA LEU A 18 -17.75 -5.40 -6.82
C LEU A 18 -18.73 -6.39 -7.44
N SER A 19 -18.31 -7.62 -7.73
CA SER A 19 -19.20 -8.70 -8.15
C SER A 19 -20.19 -9.08 -7.04
N CYS A 20 -19.72 -9.17 -5.79
CA CYS A 20 -20.61 -9.35 -4.62
C CYS A 20 -21.61 -8.19 -4.49
N VAL A 21 -21.16 -6.94 -4.66
CA VAL A 21 -22.06 -5.77 -4.65
C VAL A 21 -23.14 -5.87 -5.71
N PHE A 22 -22.78 -6.33 -6.92
CA PHE A 22 -23.77 -6.56 -7.99
C PHE A 22 -24.81 -7.60 -7.57
N ASP A 23 -24.37 -8.73 -7.03
CA ASP A 23 -25.24 -9.82 -6.59
C ASP A 23 -26.15 -9.40 -5.43
N CYS A 24 -25.65 -8.60 -4.47
CA CYS A 24 -26.46 -8.04 -3.40
C CYS A 24 -27.69 -7.31 -3.95
N TRP A 25 -27.50 -6.49 -5.01
CA TRP A 25 -28.60 -5.73 -5.62
C TRP A 25 -29.56 -6.60 -6.42
N VAL A 26 -29.05 -7.54 -7.20
CA VAL A 26 -29.85 -8.42 -8.05
C VAL A 26 -30.72 -9.35 -7.21
N ASN A 27 -30.14 -9.95 -6.16
CA ASN A 27 -30.81 -10.94 -5.32
C ASN A 27 -31.54 -10.31 -4.11
N ARG A 28 -31.41 -8.99 -3.89
CA ARG A 28 -31.94 -8.28 -2.73
C ARG A 28 -31.42 -8.88 -1.41
N GLU A 29 -30.11 -9.06 -1.34
CA GLU A 29 -29.41 -9.59 -0.19
C GLU A 29 -28.65 -8.51 0.56
N GLU A 30 -28.75 -8.52 1.90
CA GLU A 30 -28.01 -7.63 2.80
C GLU A 30 -26.80 -8.38 3.33
N PRO A 31 -25.58 -8.01 2.92
CA PRO A 31 -24.39 -8.66 3.42
C PRO A 31 -24.18 -8.33 4.90
N VAL A 32 -23.93 -9.35 5.69
CA VAL A 32 -23.57 -9.24 7.11
C VAL A 32 -22.08 -9.38 7.34
N GLU A 33 -21.40 -10.14 6.48
CA GLU A 33 -19.95 -10.36 6.50
C GLU A 33 -19.44 -10.63 5.08
N PHE A 34 -18.16 -10.29 4.87
CA PHE A 34 -17.41 -10.65 3.67
C PHE A 34 -16.18 -11.45 4.10
N HIS A 35 -15.92 -12.56 3.42
CA HIS A 35 -14.83 -13.49 3.71
C HIS A 35 -14.00 -13.74 2.45
N THR A 36 -12.72 -14.01 2.64
CA THR A 36 -11.88 -14.65 1.61
C THR A 36 -11.88 -16.16 1.82
N PRO A 37 -11.41 -16.97 0.86
CA PRO A 37 -11.35 -18.43 1.04
C PRO A 37 -10.45 -18.87 2.20
N GLU A 38 -9.54 -18.01 2.64
CA GLU A 38 -8.59 -18.25 3.74
C GLU A 38 -9.22 -17.96 5.11
N ASP A 39 -10.33 -17.22 5.16
CA ASP A 39 -11.01 -16.87 6.38
C ASP A 39 -11.85 -18.03 6.90
N MET A 40 -11.75 -18.29 8.19
CA MET A 40 -12.67 -19.25 8.86
C MET A 40 -14.03 -18.58 9.09
N CYS A 41 -15.01 -18.92 8.27
CA CYS A 41 -16.37 -18.41 8.43
C CYS A 41 -17.11 -19.26 9.49
N CYS A 42 -17.50 -18.63 10.61
CA CYS A 42 -18.32 -19.21 11.66
C CYS A 42 -19.69 -18.50 11.77
N SER A 43 -20.28 -18.11 10.64
CA SER A 43 -21.52 -17.36 10.62
C SER A 43 -22.77 -18.24 10.72
N LEU A 44 -23.81 -17.72 11.38
CA LEU A 44 -25.14 -18.33 11.40
C LEU A 44 -25.97 -18.02 10.15
N TYR A 45 -25.47 -17.13 9.29
CA TYR A 45 -26.14 -16.74 8.05
C TYR A 45 -25.69 -17.61 6.88
N PRO A 46 -26.56 -17.79 5.85
CA PRO A 46 -26.17 -18.53 4.65
C PRO A 46 -24.91 -17.95 4.01
N LEU A 47 -23.99 -18.81 3.61
CA LEU A 47 -22.77 -18.42 2.88
C LEU A 47 -23.04 -18.49 1.37
N ARG A 48 -22.72 -17.40 0.67
CA ARG A 48 -22.75 -17.31 -0.79
C ARG A 48 -21.33 -17.07 -1.31
N ALA A 49 -20.79 -18.04 -2.02
CA ALA A 49 -19.56 -17.86 -2.79
C ALA A 49 -19.86 -17.16 -4.10
N VAL A 50 -19.05 -16.16 -4.46
CA VAL A 50 -19.17 -15.36 -5.67
C VAL A 50 -17.86 -15.38 -6.44
N ASP A 51 -17.90 -15.89 -7.65
CA ASP A 51 -16.79 -15.80 -8.59
C ASP A 51 -16.66 -14.37 -9.14
N THR A 52 -15.42 -13.93 -9.37
CA THR A 52 -15.16 -12.62 -9.93
C THR A 52 -15.64 -12.52 -11.38
N ASP A 53 -16.70 -11.75 -11.61
CA ASP A 53 -17.22 -11.39 -12.92
C ASP A 53 -16.81 -9.97 -13.29
N ARG A 54 -15.98 -9.83 -14.33
CA ARG A 54 -15.46 -8.53 -14.78
C ARG A 54 -16.55 -7.62 -15.34
N GLU A 55 -17.58 -8.14 -15.95
CA GLU A 55 -18.67 -7.34 -16.53
C GLU A 55 -19.53 -6.77 -15.39
N HIS A 56 -19.90 -7.59 -14.43
CA HIS A 56 -20.62 -7.17 -13.23
C HIS A 56 -19.83 -6.13 -12.46
N ALA A 57 -18.56 -6.39 -12.17
CA ALA A 57 -17.66 -5.46 -11.49
C ALA A 57 -17.55 -4.12 -12.22
N MET A 58 -17.35 -4.13 -13.53
CA MET A 58 -17.27 -2.90 -14.35
C MET A 58 -18.59 -2.14 -14.39
N ARG A 59 -19.71 -2.82 -14.37
CA ARG A 59 -21.04 -2.19 -14.31
C ARG A 59 -21.22 -1.42 -13.00
N VAL A 60 -20.86 -2.03 -11.88
CA VAL A 60 -20.87 -1.37 -10.56
C VAL A 60 -19.89 -0.21 -10.54
N TYR A 61 -18.63 -0.42 -10.97
CA TYR A 61 -17.60 0.62 -10.99
C TYR A 61 -18.00 1.85 -11.79
N ARG A 62 -18.54 1.66 -13.00
CA ARG A 62 -19.02 2.77 -13.84
C ARG A 62 -20.15 3.56 -13.20
N SER A 63 -20.96 2.94 -12.36
CA SER A 63 -22.05 3.61 -11.66
C SER A 63 -21.58 4.62 -10.62
N PHE A 64 -20.31 4.54 -10.16
CA PHE A 64 -19.73 5.50 -9.21
C PHE A 64 -19.64 6.93 -9.76
N ALA A 65 -19.72 7.11 -11.07
CA ALA A 65 -19.86 8.43 -11.68
C ALA A 65 -21.08 9.22 -11.13
N LYS A 66 -22.10 8.51 -10.65
CA LYS A 66 -23.29 9.12 -10.02
C LYS A 66 -23.01 9.76 -8.66
N PHE A 67 -21.90 9.40 -8.00
CA PHE A 67 -21.53 9.89 -6.67
C PHE A 67 -20.67 11.16 -6.70
N GLY A 68 -20.39 11.68 -7.91
CA GLY A 68 -19.41 12.75 -8.09
C GLY A 68 -17.97 12.27 -7.88
N ALA A 69 -17.00 13.12 -8.19
CA ALA A 69 -15.58 12.75 -8.16
C ALA A 69 -15.10 12.32 -6.76
N GLU A 70 -15.52 13.01 -5.72
CA GLU A 70 -15.12 12.71 -4.35
C GLU A 70 -15.78 11.43 -3.82
N GLY A 71 -17.07 11.21 -4.10
CA GLY A 71 -17.76 9.97 -3.72
C GLY A 71 -17.16 8.75 -4.44
N ALA A 72 -16.87 8.87 -5.72
CA ALA A 72 -16.18 7.83 -6.49
C ALA A 72 -14.75 7.55 -5.93
N ARG A 73 -14.02 8.60 -5.55
CA ARG A 73 -12.70 8.48 -4.90
C ARG A 73 -12.79 7.72 -3.57
N LEU A 74 -13.77 8.04 -2.74
CA LEU A 74 -14.01 7.32 -1.48
C LEU A 74 -14.32 5.84 -1.75
N ALA A 75 -15.22 5.54 -2.70
CA ALA A 75 -15.59 4.17 -3.04
C ALA A 75 -14.38 3.31 -3.48
N VAL A 76 -13.45 3.88 -4.25
CA VAL A 76 -12.25 3.18 -4.71
C VAL A 76 -11.21 3.07 -3.60
N ARG A 77 -10.90 4.19 -2.91
CA ARG A 77 -9.80 4.22 -1.95
C ARG A 77 -10.08 3.51 -0.65
N THR A 78 -11.33 3.42 -0.23
CA THR A 78 -11.71 2.66 0.97
C THR A 78 -11.24 1.20 0.90
N PHE A 79 -11.32 0.57 -0.27
CA PHE A 79 -10.88 -0.81 -0.42
C PHE A 79 -9.38 -1.01 -0.21
N LEU A 80 -8.58 0.03 -0.42
CA LEU A 80 -7.12 0.03 -0.19
C LEU A 80 -6.74 0.26 1.28
N THR A 81 -7.70 0.59 2.15
CA THR A 81 -7.43 0.87 3.57
C THR A 81 -7.30 -0.41 4.39
N CYS A 82 -6.61 -0.32 5.52
CA CYS A 82 -6.57 -1.36 6.56
C CYS A 82 -7.77 -1.27 7.54
N LEU A 83 -8.85 -0.59 7.14
CA LEU A 83 -10.05 -0.48 7.97
C LEU A 83 -10.65 -1.87 8.20
N PRO A 84 -10.87 -2.30 9.45
CA PRO A 84 -11.61 -3.53 9.74
C PRO A 84 -13.01 -3.48 9.12
N ASP A 85 -13.48 -4.60 8.58
CA ASP A 85 -14.77 -4.75 7.91
C ASP A 85 -15.01 -3.69 6.82
N LYS A 86 -13.95 -3.31 6.10
CA LYS A 86 -13.99 -2.25 5.07
C LYS A 86 -15.03 -2.52 4.00
N GLU A 87 -15.27 -3.78 3.65
CA GLU A 87 -16.26 -4.23 2.69
C GLU A 87 -17.69 -3.87 3.15
N LEU A 88 -18.02 -4.12 4.42
CA LEU A 88 -19.32 -3.76 4.99
C LEU A 88 -19.51 -2.23 5.07
N TRP A 89 -18.45 -1.50 5.47
CA TRP A 89 -18.51 -0.06 5.49
C TRP A 89 -18.68 0.51 4.09
N LEU A 90 -17.98 -0.07 3.11
CA LEU A 90 -18.09 0.32 1.72
C LEU A 90 -19.46 -0.02 1.14
N TRP A 91 -20.03 -1.18 1.45
CA TRP A 91 -21.40 -1.53 1.09
C TRP A 91 -22.41 -0.51 1.63
N ARG A 92 -22.35 -0.17 2.92
CA ARG A 92 -23.23 0.84 3.52
C ARG A 92 -23.09 2.19 2.84
N PHE A 93 -21.87 2.61 2.55
CA PHE A 93 -21.60 3.83 1.80
C PHE A 93 -22.20 3.79 0.40
N LEU A 94 -22.04 2.69 -0.34
CA LEU A 94 -22.60 2.54 -1.68
C LEU A 94 -24.13 2.65 -1.67
N ARG A 95 -24.78 2.04 -0.69
CA ARG A 95 -26.25 2.19 -0.52
C ARG A 95 -26.66 3.64 -0.31
N LEU A 96 -25.99 4.33 0.60
CA LEU A 96 -26.24 5.77 0.84
C LEU A 96 -25.93 6.61 -0.42
N ALA A 97 -24.86 6.29 -1.12
CA ALA A 97 -24.44 7.02 -2.31
C ALA A 97 -25.42 6.86 -3.48
N TYR A 98 -26.02 5.66 -3.65
CA TYR A 98 -27.07 5.47 -4.66
C TYR A 98 -28.37 6.24 -4.33
N ASP A 99 -28.65 6.45 -3.03
CA ASP A 99 -29.82 7.19 -2.58
C ASP A 99 -29.62 8.72 -2.63
N GLN A 100 -28.46 9.21 -2.16
CA GLN A 100 -28.18 10.64 -2.00
C GLN A 100 -27.44 11.28 -3.21
N GLY A 101 -26.85 10.47 -4.08
CA GLY A 101 -26.14 10.95 -5.27
C GLY A 101 -24.85 11.72 -4.96
N PRO A 102 -24.50 12.77 -5.77
CA PRO A 102 -23.19 13.44 -5.69
C PRO A 102 -22.88 14.12 -4.35
N ASN A 103 -23.90 14.44 -3.57
CA ASN A 103 -23.74 15.16 -2.30
C ASN A 103 -23.32 14.26 -1.13
N ILE A 104 -23.32 12.94 -1.32
CA ILE A 104 -23.00 11.98 -0.25
C ILE A 104 -21.65 12.28 0.43
N SER A 105 -20.64 12.64 -0.34
CA SER A 105 -19.29 12.90 0.19
C SER A 105 -19.21 14.15 1.08
N GLN A 106 -20.21 15.02 1.04
CA GLN A 106 -20.29 16.23 1.87
C GLN A 106 -21.07 16.01 3.16
N ASN A 107 -21.78 14.89 3.28
CA ASN A 107 -22.56 14.53 4.47
C ASN A 107 -21.64 14.01 5.60
N LEU A 108 -20.87 14.92 6.22
CA LEU A 108 -19.91 14.60 7.28
C LEU A 108 -20.58 14.19 8.61
N THR A 109 -21.88 14.39 8.73
CA THR A 109 -22.65 13.98 9.93
C THR A 109 -23.02 12.51 9.90
N ASP A 110 -22.97 11.86 8.72
CA ASP A 110 -23.20 10.44 8.59
C ASP A 110 -21.97 9.67 9.10
N PRO A 111 -22.14 8.74 10.08
CA PRO A 111 -21.03 8.01 10.67
C PRO A 111 -20.28 7.12 9.67
N THR A 112 -20.96 6.63 8.62
CA THR A 112 -20.33 5.83 7.56
C THR A 112 -19.39 6.72 6.73
N VAL A 113 -19.86 7.87 6.28
CA VAL A 113 -19.05 8.81 5.49
C VAL A 113 -17.85 9.31 6.29
N ASP A 114 -18.06 9.73 7.55
CA ASP A 114 -16.97 10.18 8.43
C ASP A 114 -15.90 9.10 8.62
N LYS A 115 -16.33 7.85 8.91
CA LYS A 115 -15.41 6.72 9.09
C LYS A 115 -14.58 6.43 7.85
N LEU A 116 -15.21 6.42 6.66
CA LEU A 116 -14.49 6.18 5.42
C LEU A 116 -13.54 7.31 5.06
N ARG A 117 -13.93 8.57 5.26
CA ARG A 117 -13.05 9.73 5.04
C ARG A 117 -11.81 9.67 5.94
N LYS A 118 -11.96 9.32 7.21
CA LYS A 118 -10.84 9.15 8.13
C LYS A 118 -9.91 8.02 7.66
N ALA A 119 -10.46 6.87 7.27
CA ALA A 119 -9.67 5.76 6.77
C ALA A 119 -8.91 6.13 5.49
N VAL A 120 -9.56 6.77 4.54
CA VAL A 120 -8.93 7.23 3.29
C VAL A 120 -7.90 8.33 3.56
N TRP A 121 -8.15 9.24 4.50
CA TRP A 121 -7.15 10.23 4.92
C TRP A 121 -5.88 9.55 5.46
N HIS A 122 -6.01 8.52 6.30
CA HIS A 122 -4.87 7.75 6.81
C HIS A 122 -4.10 7.04 5.69
N LEU A 123 -4.79 6.43 4.72
CA LEU A 123 -4.17 5.84 3.53
C LEU A 123 -3.36 6.87 2.73
N GLU A 124 -3.95 8.03 2.46
CA GLU A 124 -3.31 9.09 1.68
C GLU A 124 -2.11 9.71 2.41
N HIS A 125 -2.26 9.90 3.72
CA HIS A 125 -1.16 10.39 4.56
C HIS A 125 -0.01 9.38 4.61
N GLU A 126 -0.29 8.07 4.78
CA GLU A 126 0.73 7.03 4.75
C GLU A 126 1.44 6.97 3.38
N ALA A 127 0.68 7.02 2.28
CA ALA A 127 1.26 7.10 0.93
C ALA A 127 2.14 8.35 0.76
N HIS A 128 1.72 9.51 1.31
CA HIS A 128 2.54 10.73 1.27
C HIS A 128 3.87 10.55 2.02
N GLN A 129 3.87 9.93 3.18
CA GLN A 129 5.09 9.63 3.95
C GLN A 129 6.04 8.73 3.15
N TYR A 130 5.54 7.66 2.52
CA TYR A 130 6.36 6.77 1.70
C TYR A 130 6.98 7.45 0.47
N LYS A 131 6.36 8.47 -0.10
CA LYS A 131 7.00 9.27 -1.18
C LYS A 131 8.30 9.93 -0.74
N GLY A 132 8.43 10.29 0.54
CA GLY A 132 9.63 10.91 1.11
C GLY A 132 10.61 9.92 1.74
N PHE A 133 10.12 8.80 2.28
CA PHE A 133 10.92 7.89 3.09
C PHE A 133 11.37 6.63 2.36
N THR A 134 10.77 6.28 1.23
CA THR A 134 11.24 5.16 0.41
C THR A 134 12.66 5.42 -0.08
N ARG A 135 13.52 4.41 0.08
CA ARG A 135 14.88 4.38 -0.44
C ARG A 135 14.97 3.26 -1.46
N PHE A 136 15.66 3.56 -2.55
CA PHE A 136 16.00 2.57 -3.56
C PHE A 136 17.50 2.31 -3.49
N SER A 137 17.86 1.05 -3.64
CA SER A 137 19.23 0.59 -3.83
C SER A 137 19.36 0.00 -5.21
N GLU A 138 20.54 0.13 -5.82
CA GLU A 138 20.79 -0.43 -7.15
C GLU A 138 21.27 -1.88 -7.05
N PHE A 139 20.65 -2.74 -7.87
CA PHE A 139 21.02 -4.14 -8.06
C PHE A 139 21.04 -4.43 -9.56
N ASP A 140 22.23 -4.57 -10.13
CA ASP A 140 22.46 -4.93 -11.55
C ASP A 140 21.65 -4.06 -12.55
N GLY A 141 21.61 -2.75 -12.32
CA GLY A 141 20.91 -1.78 -13.19
C GLY A 141 19.40 -1.70 -12.92
N VAL A 142 18.90 -2.27 -11.83
CA VAL A 142 17.51 -2.15 -11.38
C VAL A 142 17.47 -1.48 -10.00
N LEU A 143 16.67 -0.45 -9.87
CA LEU A 143 16.41 0.17 -8.57
C LEU A 143 15.40 -0.67 -7.79
N ALA A 144 15.76 -1.15 -6.63
CA ALA A 144 14.90 -1.95 -5.77
C ALA A 144 14.68 -1.27 -4.42
N GLY A 145 13.43 -1.21 -3.98
CA GLY A 145 13.03 -0.66 -2.69
C GLY A 145 11.99 -1.56 -2.01
N GLU A 146 11.98 -1.51 -0.69
CA GLU A 146 11.00 -2.21 0.14
C GLU A 146 10.25 -1.21 1.02
N ILE A 147 8.98 -1.50 1.27
CA ILE A 147 8.12 -0.77 2.19
C ILE A 147 7.29 -1.74 3.03
N GLU A 148 6.84 -1.26 4.19
CA GLU A 148 6.01 -2.05 5.12
C GLU A 148 4.82 -1.20 5.59
N PRO A 149 3.86 -0.90 4.70
CA PRO A 149 2.72 -0.06 5.01
C PRO A 149 1.59 -0.84 5.68
N LYS A 150 0.71 -0.13 6.41
CA LYS A 150 -0.55 -0.71 6.92
C LYS A 150 -1.62 -0.80 5.84
N ASN A 151 -1.65 0.19 4.95
CA ASN A 151 -2.62 0.29 3.87
C ASN A 151 -1.98 -0.14 2.53
N ARG A 152 -2.77 -0.58 1.56
CA ARG A 152 -2.29 -0.89 0.20
C ARG A 152 -1.93 0.38 -0.56
N VAL A 153 -0.75 0.93 -0.32
CA VAL A 153 -0.33 2.25 -0.82
C VAL A 153 0.25 2.22 -2.23
N LEU A 154 0.65 1.06 -2.77
CA LEU A 154 1.30 0.96 -4.09
C LEU A 154 0.52 1.65 -5.22
N PRO A 155 -0.82 1.54 -5.33
CA PRO A 155 -1.58 2.25 -6.34
C PRO A 155 -1.45 3.79 -6.26
N LEU A 156 -1.25 4.34 -5.05
CA LEU A 156 -1.08 5.77 -4.81
C LEU A 156 0.39 6.22 -5.02
N LEU A 157 1.35 5.32 -4.80
CA LEU A 157 2.78 5.56 -4.99
C LEU A 157 3.20 5.47 -6.47
N ARG A 158 2.53 4.61 -7.25
CA ARG A 158 2.84 4.39 -8.67
C ARG A 158 3.01 5.69 -9.48
N PRO A 159 2.05 6.64 -9.48
CA PRO A 159 2.20 7.84 -10.30
C PRO A 159 3.44 8.67 -9.91
N HIS A 160 3.77 8.69 -8.62
CA HIS A 160 4.92 9.44 -8.11
C HIS A 160 6.23 8.82 -8.56
N PHE A 161 6.44 7.52 -8.35
CA PHE A 161 7.72 6.88 -8.66
C PHE A 161 7.92 6.65 -10.16
N CYS A 162 6.87 6.26 -10.90
CA CYS A 162 6.96 6.19 -12.36
C CYS A 162 7.26 7.56 -13.00
N GLY A 163 6.72 8.65 -12.43
CA GLY A 163 7.03 10.00 -12.89
C GLY A 163 8.42 10.51 -12.47
N ARG A 164 8.96 10.04 -11.33
CA ARG A 164 10.28 10.41 -10.83
C ARG A 164 11.40 9.67 -11.54
N TYR A 165 11.18 8.40 -11.89
CA TYR A 165 12.16 7.50 -12.52
C TYR A 165 11.66 6.97 -13.86
N PRO A 166 11.31 7.85 -14.84
CA PRO A 166 10.66 7.44 -16.08
C PRO A 166 11.56 6.61 -17.00
N GLN A 167 12.89 6.72 -16.84
CA GLN A 167 13.89 6.03 -17.65
C GLN A 167 14.55 4.84 -16.94
N GLU A 168 14.17 4.59 -15.69
CA GLU A 168 14.80 3.54 -14.88
C GLU A 168 13.91 2.30 -14.77
N ASN A 169 14.53 1.14 -14.73
CA ASN A 169 13.86 -0.06 -14.26
C ASN A 169 13.81 -0.02 -12.73
N PHE A 170 12.64 -0.15 -12.15
CA PHE A 170 12.55 -0.25 -10.71
C PHE A 170 11.51 -1.25 -10.23
N VAL A 171 11.72 -1.75 -9.02
CA VAL A 171 10.77 -2.56 -8.26
C VAL A 171 10.57 -1.92 -6.88
N LEU A 172 9.32 -1.88 -6.43
CA LEU A 172 8.97 -1.46 -5.08
C LEU A 172 8.08 -2.52 -4.44
N HIS A 173 8.63 -3.24 -3.47
CA HIS A 173 7.97 -4.35 -2.81
C HIS A 173 7.27 -3.90 -1.52
N ASP A 174 6.00 -4.24 -1.39
CA ASP A 174 5.19 -4.09 -0.18
C ASP A 174 5.22 -5.41 0.60
N ARG A 175 6.04 -5.46 1.66
CA ARG A 175 6.23 -6.65 2.49
C ARG A 175 4.98 -7.05 3.27
N THR A 176 4.11 -6.08 3.58
CA THR A 176 2.89 -6.33 4.35
C THR A 176 1.85 -7.09 3.54
N HIS A 177 1.74 -6.75 2.26
CA HIS A 177 0.68 -7.30 1.39
C HIS A 177 1.22 -8.31 0.36
N GLY A 178 2.54 -8.55 0.31
CA GLY A 178 3.15 -9.45 -0.67
C GLY A 178 2.95 -8.99 -2.12
N GLU A 179 2.89 -7.67 -2.34
CA GLU A 179 2.69 -7.07 -3.67
C GLU A 179 3.92 -6.29 -4.11
N THR A 180 4.21 -6.30 -5.40
CA THR A 180 5.35 -5.56 -5.96
C THR A 180 4.91 -4.70 -7.12
N LEU A 181 5.24 -3.40 -7.06
CA LEU A 181 5.15 -2.50 -8.20
C LEU A 181 6.41 -2.65 -9.04
N PHE A 182 6.23 -3.13 -10.25
CA PHE A 182 7.26 -3.20 -11.30
C PHE A 182 7.12 -2.00 -12.22
N HIS A 183 8.26 -1.44 -12.64
CA HIS A 183 8.32 -0.41 -13.67
C HIS A 183 9.47 -0.64 -14.62
N ARG A 184 9.19 -0.45 -15.90
CA ARG A 184 10.17 -0.35 -16.98
C ARG A 184 9.88 0.88 -17.84
N PRO A 185 10.89 1.51 -18.47
CA PRO A 185 10.67 2.63 -19.37
C PRO A 185 9.68 2.29 -20.49
N GLY A 186 8.88 3.29 -20.86
CA GLY A 186 7.95 3.20 -21.97
C GLY A 186 6.47 3.25 -21.59
N PRO A 187 5.58 3.41 -22.58
CA PRO A 187 4.15 3.53 -22.36
C PRO A 187 3.57 2.25 -21.73
N GLY A 188 2.84 2.40 -20.62
CA GLY A 188 2.22 1.27 -19.94
C GLY A 188 3.20 0.31 -19.27
N GLY A 189 4.48 0.70 -19.12
CA GLY A 189 5.55 -0.13 -18.58
C GLY A 189 5.51 -0.30 -17.05
N TRP A 190 4.35 -0.57 -16.48
CA TRP A 190 4.22 -0.83 -15.04
C TRP A 190 3.19 -1.94 -14.78
N ALA A 191 3.38 -2.65 -13.67
CA ALA A 191 2.41 -3.62 -13.14
C ALA A 191 2.52 -3.68 -11.62
N ILE A 192 1.43 -3.99 -10.93
CA ILE A 192 1.42 -4.39 -9.52
C ILE A 192 1.01 -5.86 -9.51
N LEU A 193 1.88 -6.73 -9.00
CA LEU A 193 1.68 -8.17 -9.01
C LEU A 193 1.97 -8.75 -7.62
N PRO A 194 1.29 -9.83 -7.20
CA PRO A 194 1.64 -10.55 -6.00
C PRO A 194 3.01 -11.23 -6.20
N VAL A 195 3.86 -11.15 -5.18
CA VAL A 195 5.18 -11.80 -5.13
C VAL A 195 5.40 -12.30 -3.70
N GLU A 196 5.32 -13.60 -3.50
CA GLU A 196 5.40 -14.21 -2.17
C GLU A 196 6.84 -14.23 -1.62
N ASP A 197 7.81 -14.65 -2.43
CA ASP A 197 9.20 -14.82 -2.02
C ASP A 197 10.09 -13.70 -2.59
N PHE A 198 9.85 -12.45 -2.19
CA PHE A 198 10.70 -11.35 -2.58
C PHE A 198 11.91 -11.25 -1.65
N SER A 199 13.12 -11.33 -2.21
CA SER A 199 14.35 -11.06 -1.47
C SER A 199 15.34 -10.28 -2.33
N LEU A 200 15.91 -9.24 -1.75
CA LEU A 200 17.02 -8.51 -2.35
C LEU A 200 18.32 -9.23 -1.99
N GLY A 201 19.17 -9.48 -2.99
CA GLY A 201 20.51 -9.97 -2.77
C GLY A 201 21.37 -8.99 -1.95
N PRO A 202 22.62 -9.38 -1.61
CA PRO A 202 23.52 -8.46 -0.93
C PRO A 202 23.83 -7.26 -1.82
N ALA A 203 23.89 -6.06 -1.20
CA ALA A 203 24.25 -4.85 -1.91
C ALA A 203 25.67 -4.92 -2.49
N GLY A 204 25.84 -4.52 -3.74
CA GLY A 204 27.15 -4.47 -4.39
C GLY A 204 28.08 -3.41 -3.76
N ALA A 205 29.39 -3.51 -4.07
CA ALA A 205 30.37 -2.60 -3.49
C ALA A 205 30.11 -1.10 -3.81
N ALA A 206 29.63 -0.81 -5.02
CA ALA A 206 29.25 0.54 -5.42
C ALA A 206 28.08 1.06 -4.60
N GLU A 207 27.02 0.28 -4.43
CA GLU A 207 25.87 0.62 -3.62
C GLU A 207 26.27 0.90 -2.15
N LEU A 208 27.14 0.06 -1.56
CA LEU A 208 27.67 0.28 -0.21
C LEU A 208 28.45 1.60 -0.09
N GLN A 209 29.20 2.01 -1.14
CA GLN A 209 29.85 3.31 -1.19
C GLN A 209 28.84 4.46 -1.21
N TYR A 210 27.79 4.35 -2.04
CA TYR A 210 26.73 5.36 -2.09
C TYR A 210 25.99 5.48 -0.75
N ARG A 211 25.70 4.38 -0.07
CA ARG A 211 25.10 4.40 1.26
C ARG A 211 25.99 5.10 2.30
N LYS A 212 27.33 4.88 2.24
CA LYS A 212 28.27 5.58 3.12
C LYS A 212 28.31 7.09 2.84
N LEU A 213 28.32 7.47 1.56
CA LEU A 213 28.28 8.88 1.17
C LEU A 213 26.98 9.54 1.60
N TRP A 214 25.84 8.84 1.44
CA TRP A 214 24.55 9.34 1.86
C TRP A 214 24.47 9.56 3.38
N ARG A 215 25.01 8.63 4.20
CA ARG A 215 25.10 8.80 5.64
C ARG A 215 25.99 9.98 6.02
N ALA A 216 27.19 10.05 5.44
CA ALA A 216 28.10 11.17 5.69
C ALA A 216 27.42 12.50 5.36
N PHE A 217 26.71 12.59 4.24
CA PHE A 217 25.94 13.77 3.89
C PHE A 217 24.86 14.07 4.94
N TYR A 218 24.06 13.06 5.32
CA TYR A 218 22.99 13.19 6.31
C TYR A 218 23.52 13.73 7.65
N ASP A 219 24.67 13.21 8.13
CA ASP A 219 25.30 13.63 9.37
C ASP A 219 25.92 15.04 9.24
N THR A 220 26.53 15.35 8.09
CA THR A 220 27.22 16.64 7.86
C THR A 220 26.24 17.81 7.76
N ILE A 221 25.05 17.61 7.17
CA ILE A 221 24.04 18.67 7.07
C ILE A 221 23.26 18.88 8.38
N ALA A 222 23.43 17.99 9.36
CA ALA A 222 22.79 18.11 10.64
C ALA A 222 23.37 19.31 11.42
N ILE A 223 22.51 20.25 11.77
CA ILE A 223 22.90 21.43 12.57
C ILE A 223 22.71 21.05 14.04
N GLU A 224 23.81 20.92 14.80
CA GLU A 224 23.79 20.52 16.21
C GLU A 224 22.82 21.36 17.06
N GLY A 225 22.79 22.68 16.90
CA GLY A 225 21.88 23.58 17.61
C GLY A 225 20.40 23.38 17.30
N ARG A 226 20.06 22.58 16.27
CA ARG A 226 18.68 22.20 15.89
C ARG A 226 18.36 20.75 16.21
N TYR A 227 19.26 20.04 16.89
CA TYR A 227 19.04 18.64 17.23
C TYR A 227 17.84 18.48 18.18
N ASN A 228 16.74 17.96 17.65
CA ASN A 228 15.50 17.71 18.38
C ASN A 228 14.91 16.34 18.02
N PRO A 229 15.27 15.29 18.77
CA PRO A 229 14.80 13.92 18.47
C PRO A 229 13.27 13.77 18.50
N LYS A 230 12.58 14.50 19.39
CA LYS A 230 11.11 14.45 19.47
C LYS A 230 10.47 15.02 18.19
N CYS A 231 10.93 16.19 17.75
CA CYS A 231 10.48 16.81 16.52
C CYS A 231 10.76 15.91 15.31
N ARG A 232 11.99 15.35 15.24
CA ARG A 232 12.35 14.40 14.17
C ARG A 232 11.39 13.19 14.13
N MET A 233 11.10 12.56 15.26
CA MET A 233 10.19 11.42 15.33
C MET A 233 8.74 11.76 14.98
N THR A 234 8.31 13.03 15.16
CA THR A 234 6.99 13.48 14.73
C THR A 234 6.89 13.58 13.20
N HIS A 235 7.94 14.11 12.55
CA HIS A 235 7.96 14.30 11.10
C HIS A 235 8.43 13.06 10.32
N MET A 236 9.26 12.22 10.94
CA MET A 236 9.82 10.99 10.40
C MET A 236 9.67 9.87 11.44
N PRO A 237 8.49 9.24 11.54
CA PRO A 237 8.21 8.21 12.53
C PRO A 237 9.16 7.00 12.42
N LYS A 238 9.56 6.45 13.58
CA LYS A 238 10.51 5.33 13.67
C LYS A 238 10.13 4.10 12.83
N ARG A 239 8.83 3.88 12.58
CA ARG A 239 8.36 2.75 11.78
C ARG A 239 8.92 2.71 10.35
N TYR A 240 9.35 3.87 9.82
CA TYR A 240 9.96 3.96 8.48
C TYR A 240 11.47 3.70 8.48
N TRP A 241 12.13 3.79 9.66
CA TRP A 241 13.60 3.78 9.74
C TRP A 241 14.21 2.46 9.30
N ALA A 242 13.53 1.33 9.53
CA ALA A 242 14.02 0.02 9.15
C ALA A 242 14.29 -0.11 7.64
N MET A 243 13.55 0.65 6.82
CA MET A 243 13.68 0.66 5.35
C MET A 243 14.50 1.84 4.81
N MET A 244 15.03 2.69 5.69
CA MET A 244 15.83 3.86 5.31
C MET A 244 17.31 3.54 5.45
N THR A 245 18.05 3.63 4.35
CA THR A 245 19.48 3.22 4.29
C THR A 245 20.38 3.98 5.23
N GLU A 246 20.04 5.22 5.62
CA GLU A 246 20.75 6.03 6.59
C GLU A 246 20.66 5.51 8.03
N PHE A 247 19.68 4.64 8.32
CA PHE A 247 19.49 4.05 9.65
C PHE A 247 19.78 2.55 9.71
N GLN A 248 20.10 1.94 8.57
CA GLN A 248 20.52 0.54 8.54
C GLN A 248 21.99 0.43 8.93
N GLU A 249 22.32 -0.52 9.80
CA GLU A 249 23.71 -0.90 10.04
C GLU A 249 24.17 -1.72 8.81
N ASP A 250 25.17 -1.24 8.09
CA ASP A 250 25.79 -2.05 7.06
C ASP A 250 26.49 -3.22 7.74
N TYR A 251 26.20 -4.44 7.32
CA TYR A 251 27.06 -5.57 7.57
C TYR A 251 28.39 -5.28 6.88
N SER A 252 29.34 -4.75 7.67
CA SER A 252 30.74 -4.67 7.26
C SER A 252 31.29 -6.07 7.47
N PRO A 253 31.58 -6.87 6.42
CA PRO A 253 32.39 -8.06 6.64
C PRO A 253 33.69 -7.58 7.30
N ALA A 254 34.01 -8.12 8.47
CA ALA A 254 35.25 -7.81 9.16
C ALA A 254 36.38 -7.88 8.11
N LEU A 255 37.09 -6.76 7.91
CA LEU A 255 38.28 -6.77 7.06
C LEU A 255 39.17 -7.87 7.61
N PRO A 256 39.65 -8.80 6.77
CA PRO A 256 40.57 -9.82 7.25
C PRO A 256 41.73 -9.08 7.93
N GLU A 257 42.02 -9.47 9.17
CA GLU A 257 43.15 -8.94 9.94
C GLU A 257 44.38 -9.02 9.03
N VAL A 258 44.94 -7.87 8.67
CA VAL A 258 46.22 -7.82 7.98
C VAL A 258 47.24 -8.33 9.01
N HIS A 259 47.56 -9.62 8.90
CA HIS A 259 48.69 -10.18 9.61
C HIS A 259 49.95 -9.40 9.20
N THR A 260 50.34 -8.48 10.08
CA THR A 260 51.65 -7.84 9.99
C THR A 260 52.70 -8.93 10.04
N LEU A 261 53.40 -9.10 8.92
CA LEU A 261 54.54 -10.01 8.85
C LEU A 261 55.55 -9.60 9.94
N PRO A 262 56.11 -10.58 10.66
CA PRO A 262 57.12 -10.29 11.66
C PRO A 262 58.37 -9.71 10.99
N SER A 263 58.80 -8.56 11.46
CA SER A 263 60.06 -7.93 11.08
C SER A 263 61.25 -8.71 11.68
N THR A 264 61.69 -9.74 10.93
CA THR A 264 62.97 -10.38 11.21
C THR A 264 63.78 -10.47 9.94
N LEU A 265 64.62 -9.45 9.73
CA LEU A 265 65.89 -9.63 9.01
C LEU A 265 66.86 -8.56 9.61
N LYS A 266 67.73 -9.10 10.47
CA LYS A 266 69.00 -8.51 10.75
C LYS A 266 69.97 -8.85 9.62
#